data_b5f09e856c18f409d66ae0717046f078
#
_entry.id   b5f09e856c18f409d66ae0717046f078
#
_cell.length_a   1.000
_cell.length_b   1.000
_cell.length_c   1.000
_cell.angle_alpha   90.00
_cell.angle_beta   90.00
_cell.angle_gamma   90.00
#
_symmetry.space_group_name_H-M   'P 1'
#
loop_
_entity.id
_entity.type
_entity.pdbx_description
1 polymer ?
#
loop_
_entity_poly.entity_id
_entity_poly.type
_entity_poly.pdbx_seq_one_letter_code
_entity_poly.pdbx_strand_id
1 'polypeptide(L)' 'MSQQVQELIEKIKKEGIEEAEQKARGIEFEAKKQADKILQQAREHAQELIAAAEQESKKTWDATRIALKQAARDTILN' A
#
# COMPACT_ATOMS: atom_id res chain seq x y z
N MET A 1 -44.98 32.48 -10.55
CA MET A 1 -45.08 31.03 -10.80
C MET A 1 -46.03 30.40 -9.81
N SER A 2 -46.70 29.33 -10.21
CA SER A 2 -47.56 28.62 -9.28
C SER A 2 -46.75 27.96 -8.19
N GLN A 3 -47.35 27.77 -7.03
CA GLN A 3 -46.74 27.09 -5.91
C GLN A 3 -46.35 25.65 -6.29
N GLN A 4 -47.14 24.99 -7.10
CA GLN A 4 -46.87 23.63 -7.60
C GLN A 4 -45.59 23.54 -8.44
N VAL A 5 -45.36 24.57 -9.27
CA VAL A 5 -44.12 24.60 -10.08
C VAL A 5 -42.91 24.86 -9.21
N GLN A 6 -43.03 25.72 -8.21
CA GLN A 6 -41.93 25.97 -7.25
C GLN A 6 -41.58 24.73 -6.44
N GLU A 7 -42.61 24.02 -5.97
CA GLU A 7 -42.40 22.75 -5.25
C GLU A 7 -41.68 21.68 -6.11
N LEU A 8 -42.05 21.61 -7.39
CA LEU A 8 -41.42 20.68 -8.33
C LEU A 8 -39.95 21.05 -8.55
N ILE A 9 -39.65 22.35 -8.73
CA ILE A 9 -38.29 22.83 -8.91
C ILE A 9 -37.44 22.50 -7.67
N GLU A 10 -37.96 22.75 -6.47
CA GLU A 10 -37.27 22.44 -5.22
C GLU A 10 -37.01 20.96 -5.06
N LYS A 11 -37.99 20.13 -5.43
CA LYS A 11 -37.84 18.65 -5.40
C LYS A 11 -36.73 18.18 -6.34
N ILE A 12 -36.72 18.71 -7.57
CA ILE A 12 -35.67 18.35 -8.56
C ILE A 12 -34.30 18.76 -8.05
N LYS A 13 -34.15 19.96 -7.48
CA LYS A 13 -32.90 20.42 -6.90
C LYS A 13 -32.44 19.53 -5.75
N LYS A 14 -33.35 19.19 -4.83
CA LYS A 14 -33.07 18.35 -3.68
C LYS A 14 -32.60 16.94 -4.12
N GLU A 15 -33.34 16.34 -5.04
CA GLU A 15 -32.97 14.99 -5.56
C GLU A 15 -31.64 15.03 -6.28
N GLY A 16 -31.35 16.08 -7.05
CA GLY A 16 -30.07 16.25 -7.72
C GLY A 16 -28.91 16.39 -6.75
N ILE A 17 -29.10 17.15 -5.67
CA ILE A 17 -28.08 17.32 -4.62
C ILE A 17 -27.85 15.99 -3.89
N GLU A 18 -28.91 15.29 -3.52
CA GLU A 18 -28.81 13.99 -2.84
C GLU A 18 -28.09 12.97 -3.70
N GLU A 19 -28.40 12.92 -4.99
CA GLU A 19 -27.73 12.03 -5.94
C GLU A 19 -26.24 12.36 -6.07
N ALA A 20 -25.92 13.66 -6.18
CA ALA A 20 -24.52 14.10 -6.25
C ALA A 20 -23.75 13.77 -4.98
N GLU A 21 -24.36 13.94 -3.81
CA GLU A 21 -23.75 13.58 -2.53
C GLU A 21 -23.50 12.08 -2.41
N GLN A 22 -24.46 11.27 -2.86
CA GLN A 22 -24.30 9.82 -2.87
C GLN A 22 -23.15 9.37 -3.79
N LYS A 23 -23.06 9.98 -4.97
CA LYS A 23 -21.95 9.71 -5.90
C LYS A 23 -20.62 10.12 -5.30
N ALA A 24 -20.57 11.29 -4.66
CA ALA A 24 -19.36 11.77 -4.00
C ALA A 24 -18.91 10.79 -2.91
N ARG A 25 -19.82 10.33 -2.06
CA ARG A 25 -19.52 9.36 -1.02
C ARG A 25 -19.03 8.03 -1.60
N GLY A 26 -19.63 7.59 -2.70
CA GLY A 26 -19.21 6.38 -3.41
C GLY A 26 -17.80 6.48 -3.96
N ILE A 27 -17.47 7.62 -4.56
CA ILE A 27 -16.12 7.89 -5.08
C ILE A 27 -15.11 7.95 -3.93
N GLU A 28 -15.43 8.62 -2.83
CA GLU A 28 -14.56 8.68 -1.66
C GLU A 28 -14.33 7.30 -1.05
N PHE A 29 -15.38 6.49 -0.95
CA PHE A 29 -15.30 5.13 -0.44
C PHE A 29 -14.37 4.27 -1.30
N GLU A 30 -14.55 4.32 -2.63
CA GLU A 30 -13.70 3.57 -3.56
C GLU A 30 -12.26 4.07 -3.54
N ALA A 31 -12.06 5.39 -3.46
CA ALA A 31 -10.72 5.97 -3.36
C ALA A 31 -10.00 5.52 -2.09
N LYS A 32 -10.70 5.53 -0.96
CA LYS A 32 -10.16 5.06 0.32
C LYS A 32 -9.81 3.58 0.28
N LYS A 33 -10.70 2.77 -0.28
CA LYS A 33 -10.48 1.32 -0.46
C LYS A 33 -9.24 1.07 -1.31
N GLN A 34 -9.09 1.82 -2.39
CA GLN A 34 -7.93 1.69 -3.28
C GLN A 34 -6.64 2.14 -2.57
N ALA A 35 -6.69 3.22 -1.81
CA ALA A 35 -5.56 3.70 -1.03
C ALA A 35 -5.13 2.67 0.02
N ASP A 36 -6.07 2.08 0.75
CA ASP A 36 -5.80 1.03 1.73
C ASP A 36 -5.14 -0.20 1.09
N LYS A 37 -5.62 -0.58 -0.08
CA LYS A 37 -5.05 -1.69 -0.86
C LYS A 37 -3.60 -1.39 -1.26
N ILE A 38 -3.33 -0.19 -1.76
CA ILE A 38 -1.98 0.24 -2.14
C ILE A 38 -1.05 0.23 -0.93
N LEU A 39 -1.50 0.74 0.21
CA LEU A 39 -0.73 0.74 1.45
C LEU A 39 -0.42 -0.68 1.92
N GLN A 40 -1.41 -1.57 1.86
CA GLN A 40 -1.22 -2.97 2.23
C GLN A 40 -0.19 -3.66 1.33
N GLN A 41 -0.29 -3.46 0.03
CA GLN A 41 0.66 -4.02 -0.94
C GLN A 41 2.07 -3.47 -0.71
N ALA A 42 2.17 -2.16 -0.42
CA ALA A 42 3.46 -1.54 -0.14
C ALA A 42 4.11 -2.11 1.12
N ARG A 43 3.33 -2.35 2.17
CA ARG A 43 3.82 -2.96 3.42
C ARG A 43 4.29 -4.40 3.18
N GLU A 44 3.52 -5.18 2.46
CA GLU A 44 3.90 -6.55 2.10
C GLU A 44 5.19 -6.58 1.29
N HIS A 45 5.30 -5.70 0.30
CA HIS A 45 6.49 -5.59 -0.52
C HIS A 45 7.71 -5.17 0.30
N ALA A 46 7.54 -4.22 1.22
CA ALA A 46 8.61 -3.79 2.12
C ALA A 46 9.09 -4.94 3.01
N GLN A 47 8.17 -5.72 3.57
CA GLN A 47 8.50 -6.89 4.38
C GLN A 47 9.26 -7.95 3.59
N GLU A 48 8.85 -8.20 2.35
CA GLU A 48 9.55 -9.13 1.45
C GLU A 48 10.96 -8.65 1.15
N LEU A 49 11.14 -7.37 0.87
CA LEU A 49 12.45 -6.79 0.62
C LEU A 49 13.37 -6.88 1.85
N ILE A 50 12.84 -6.60 3.02
CA ILE A 50 13.59 -6.68 4.28
C ILE A 50 14.01 -8.13 4.54
N ALA A 51 13.07 -9.07 4.40
CA ALA A 51 13.36 -10.49 4.58
C ALA A 51 14.43 -11.00 3.60
N ALA A 52 14.33 -10.58 2.34
CA ALA A 52 15.32 -10.95 1.32
C ALA A 52 16.70 -10.36 1.64
N ALA A 53 16.75 -9.11 2.09
CA ALA A 53 18.00 -8.44 2.48
C ALA A 53 18.64 -9.10 3.69
N GLU A 54 17.85 -9.47 4.70
CA GLU A 54 18.34 -10.20 5.87
C GLU A 54 18.91 -11.56 5.50
N GLN A 55 18.25 -12.27 4.62
CA GLN A 55 18.69 -13.57 4.13
C GLN A 55 19.99 -13.46 3.32
N GLU A 56 20.08 -12.47 2.45
CA GLU A 56 21.29 -12.20 1.67
C GLU A 56 22.46 -11.80 2.58
N SER A 57 22.20 -10.96 3.57
CA SER A 57 23.20 -10.56 4.57
C SER A 57 23.72 -11.74 5.36
N LYS A 58 22.85 -12.63 5.81
CA LYS A 58 23.23 -13.85 6.53
C LYS A 58 24.10 -14.75 5.66
N LYS A 59 23.71 -14.92 4.42
CA LYS A 59 24.43 -15.74 3.44
C LYS A 59 25.84 -15.20 3.23
N THR A 60 25.98 -13.89 3.06
CA THR A 60 27.26 -13.21 2.89
C THR A 60 28.12 -13.35 4.15
N TRP A 61 27.54 -13.16 5.34
CA TRP A 61 28.21 -13.34 6.62
C TRP A 61 28.79 -14.77 6.75
N ASP A 62 27.97 -15.78 6.48
CA ASP A 62 28.36 -17.16 6.59
C ASP A 62 29.49 -17.52 5.60
N ALA A 63 29.38 -17.03 4.35
CA ALA A 63 30.41 -17.23 3.33
C ALA A 63 31.74 -16.55 3.72
N THR A 64 31.66 -15.33 4.22
CA THR A 64 32.84 -14.57 4.68
C THR A 64 33.52 -15.25 5.86
N ARG A 65 32.73 -15.71 6.82
CA ARG A 65 33.25 -16.41 7.98
C ARG A 65 34.02 -17.69 7.60
N ILE A 66 33.45 -18.47 6.67
CA ILE A 66 34.10 -19.68 6.14
C ILE A 66 35.39 -19.32 5.43
N ALA A 67 35.37 -18.30 4.58
CA ALA A 67 36.57 -17.85 3.86
C ALA A 67 37.67 -17.39 4.80
N LEU A 68 37.33 -16.66 5.87
CA LEU A 68 38.28 -16.23 6.90
C LEU A 68 38.89 -17.43 7.65
N LYS A 69 38.11 -18.42 8.00
CA LYS A 69 38.60 -19.64 8.63
C LYS A 69 39.58 -20.39 7.74
N GLN A 70 39.27 -20.50 6.46
CA GLN A 70 40.17 -21.16 5.50
C GLN A 70 41.48 -20.40 5.31
N ALA A 71 41.38 -19.07 5.19
CA ALA A 71 42.56 -18.21 5.06
C ALA A 71 43.47 -18.28 6.29
N ALA A 72 42.88 -18.31 7.49
CA ALA A 72 43.63 -18.48 8.74
C ALA A 72 44.31 -19.83 8.81
N ARG A 73 43.59 -20.90 8.42
CA ARG A 73 44.14 -22.27 8.37
C ARG A 73 45.32 -22.35 7.41
N ASP A 74 45.17 -21.81 6.20
CA ASP A 74 46.22 -21.87 5.18
C ASP A 74 47.45 -21.08 5.63
N THR A 75 47.27 -19.96 6.30
CA THR A 75 48.38 -19.15 6.85
C THR A 75 49.13 -19.93 7.96
N ILE A 76 48.42 -20.62 8.82
CA ILE A 76 49.03 -21.39 9.92
C ILE A 76 49.75 -22.65 9.38
N LEU A 77 49.19 -23.31 8.38
CA LEU A 77 49.73 -24.54 7.83
C LEU A 77 50.91 -24.35 6.87
N ASN A 78 51.01 -23.17 6.32
CA ASN A 78 52.12 -22.75 5.47
C ASN A 78 53.22 -22.10 6.28
#